data_9bd9b0bbdcde882b582be55f4573ffec
#
_entry.id   9bd9b0bbdcde882b582be55f4573ffec
#
_cell.length_a   1.000
_cell.length_b   1.000
_cell.length_c   1.000
_cell.angle_alpha   90.00
_cell.angle_beta   90.00
_cell.angle_gamma   90.00
#
_symmetry.space_group_name_H-M   'P 1'
#
loop_
_entity.id
_entity.type
_entity.pdbx_description
1 polymer ?
#
loop_
_entity_poly.entity_id
_entity_poly.type
_entity_poly.pdbx_seq_one_letter_code
_entity_poly.pdbx_strand_id
1 'polypeptide(L)'
;MMYGVNTAVSAAVKKLSQHDYVTHNLANAQTPGYKAERLIFVRKPETDPMAEDSFSHDPVVLIDHSPGTLQKSGNPLDVAIQGEGYFAIETKDGERYTRNGSFTLNASGELVTQSGDAVMGEGGRITISGKKVEISNTGAISVDGSEAGKIRVVDFKKKDALVKR
;
A
#
# COMPACT_ATOMS: atom_id res chain seq x y z
N MET A 1 44.15 10.78 -6.95
CA MET A 1 43.15 11.18 -7.96
C MET A 1 42.00 10.17 -8.13
N MET A 2 42.20 8.86 -7.96
CA MET A 2 41.12 7.83 -8.08
C MET A 2 40.01 7.92 -7.02
N TYR A 3 40.30 8.31 -5.78
CA TYR A 3 39.30 8.41 -4.71
C TYR A 3 38.19 9.42 -5.00
N GLY A 4 38.52 10.61 -5.53
CA GLY A 4 37.50 11.61 -5.85
C GLY A 4 36.52 11.21 -6.94
N VAL A 5 36.99 10.44 -7.93
CA VAL A 5 36.14 9.94 -9.02
C VAL A 5 35.16 8.89 -8.49
N ASN A 6 35.61 7.96 -7.66
CA ASN A 6 34.75 6.92 -7.07
C ASN A 6 33.69 7.55 -6.16
N THR A 7 34.06 8.55 -5.36
CA THR A 7 33.09 9.28 -4.51
C THR A 7 32.04 10.01 -5.34
N ALA A 8 32.47 10.68 -6.42
CA ALA A 8 31.54 11.37 -7.32
C ALA A 8 30.59 10.40 -8.02
N VAL A 9 31.10 9.25 -8.50
CA VAL A 9 30.26 8.21 -9.12
C VAL A 9 29.26 7.63 -8.11
N SER A 10 29.70 7.31 -6.89
CA SER A 10 28.80 6.82 -5.84
C SER A 10 27.72 7.83 -5.49
N ALA A 11 28.06 9.11 -5.41
CA ALA A 11 27.09 10.18 -5.17
C ALA A 11 26.08 10.31 -6.32
N ALA A 12 26.53 10.19 -7.57
CA ALA A 12 25.68 10.23 -8.74
C ALA A 12 24.69 9.04 -8.75
N VAL A 13 25.16 7.83 -8.47
CA VAL A 13 24.30 6.63 -8.39
C VAL A 13 23.26 6.78 -7.28
N LYS A 14 23.65 7.30 -6.10
CA LYS A 14 22.70 7.59 -5.01
C LYS A 14 21.62 8.59 -5.44
N LYS A 15 22.00 9.64 -6.16
CA LYS A 15 21.07 10.64 -6.69
C LYS A 15 20.11 10.07 -7.74
N LEU A 16 20.61 9.23 -8.64
CA LEU A 16 19.77 8.52 -9.61
C LEU A 16 18.75 7.64 -8.91
N SER A 17 19.18 6.82 -7.93
CA SER A 17 18.25 6.00 -7.16
C SER A 17 17.18 6.84 -6.44
N GLN A 18 17.56 7.95 -5.80
CA GLN A 18 16.58 8.85 -5.18
C GLN A 18 15.58 9.41 -6.19
N HIS A 19 16.07 9.77 -7.38
CA HIS A 19 15.23 10.30 -8.46
C HIS A 19 14.21 9.24 -8.95
N ASP A 20 14.61 7.97 -9.04
CA ASP A 20 13.72 6.87 -9.43
C ASP A 20 12.56 6.72 -8.43
N TYR A 21 12.83 6.76 -7.12
CA TYR A 21 11.77 6.72 -6.10
C TYR A 21 10.84 7.93 -6.15
N VAL A 22 11.38 9.14 -6.37
CA VAL A 22 10.55 10.35 -6.54
C VAL A 22 9.66 10.23 -7.77
N THR A 23 10.20 9.77 -8.88
CA THR A 23 9.45 9.58 -10.13
C THR A 23 8.35 8.53 -9.97
N HIS A 24 8.66 7.42 -9.29
CA HIS A 24 7.68 6.38 -8.98
C HIS A 24 6.56 6.88 -8.06
N ASN A 25 6.89 7.65 -7.03
CA ASN A 25 5.90 8.27 -6.16
C ASN A 25 5.02 9.28 -6.92
N LEU A 26 5.63 10.08 -7.80
CA LEU A 26 4.90 11.07 -8.60
C LEU A 26 3.94 10.39 -9.58
N ALA A 27 4.38 9.33 -10.26
CA ALA A 27 3.53 8.55 -11.17
C ALA A 27 2.31 7.96 -10.47
N ASN A 28 2.42 7.64 -9.17
CA ASN A 28 1.37 7.04 -8.35
C ASN A 28 0.67 8.04 -7.41
N ALA A 29 0.94 9.34 -7.53
CA ALA A 29 0.39 10.37 -6.63
C ALA A 29 -1.15 10.41 -6.63
N GLN A 30 -1.79 10.00 -7.73
CA GLN A 30 -3.25 9.94 -7.86
C GLN A 30 -3.82 8.53 -7.66
N THR A 31 -2.98 7.53 -7.38
CA THR A 31 -3.42 6.14 -7.17
C THR A 31 -4.05 6.01 -5.78
N PRO A 32 -5.34 5.63 -5.66
CA PRO A 32 -5.98 5.45 -4.36
C PRO A 32 -5.26 4.39 -3.51
N GLY A 33 -5.01 4.73 -2.24
CA GLY A 33 -4.37 3.80 -1.30
C GLY A 33 -2.87 3.59 -1.53
N TYR A 34 -2.24 4.31 -2.48
CA TYR A 34 -0.80 4.25 -2.68
C TYR A 34 -0.05 4.70 -1.41
N LYS A 35 0.99 3.97 -1.07
CA LYS A 35 1.92 4.30 0.01
C LYS A 35 3.26 4.72 -0.58
N ALA A 36 3.64 5.96 -0.32
CA ALA A 36 4.88 6.52 -0.84
C ALA A 36 6.11 5.80 -0.25
N GLU A 37 7.13 5.67 -1.07
CA GLU A 37 8.41 5.10 -0.67
C GLU A 37 9.45 6.21 -0.55
N ARG A 38 10.25 6.14 0.49
CA ARG A 38 11.37 7.05 0.72
C ARG A 38 12.66 6.28 0.83
N LEU A 39 13.61 6.58 -0.02
CA LEU A 39 14.96 6.02 0.06
C LEU A 39 15.79 6.86 1.03
N ILE A 40 16.26 6.23 2.09
CA ILE A 40 17.24 6.81 3.01
C ILE A 40 18.54 6.03 2.95
N PHE A 41 19.65 6.72 3.18
CA PHE A 41 20.97 6.10 3.27
C PHE A 41 21.40 6.12 4.73
N VAL A 42 21.54 4.95 5.32
CA VAL A 42 21.94 4.80 6.73
C VAL A 42 23.44 4.58 6.77
N ARG A 43 24.14 5.39 7.56
CA ARG A 43 25.57 5.16 7.81
C ARG A 43 25.72 3.90 8.66
N LYS A 44 26.45 2.92 8.14
CA LYS A 44 26.80 1.73 8.90
C LYS A 44 27.79 2.14 10.01
N PRO A 45 27.55 1.76 11.27
CA PRO A 45 28.54 1.99 12.31
C PRO A 45 29.81 1.21 11.93
N GLU A 46 30.92 1.93 11.90
CA GLU A 46 32.22 1.40 11.55
C GLU A 46 32.70 0.46 12.68
N THR A 47 32.75 -0.83 12.41
CA THR A 47 33.30 -1.84 13.35
C THR A 47 34.80 -2.05 13.16
N ASP A 48 35.41 -1.46 12.13
CA ASP A 48 36.82 -1.58 11.82
C ASP A 48 37.48 -0.18 11.84
N PRO A 49 38.38 0.09 12.83
CA PRO A 49 39.10 1.37 12.91
C PRO A 49 40.06 1.61 11.73
N MET A 50 40.39 0.59 10.95
CA MET A 50 41.25 0.67 9.78
C MET A 50 40.50 0.80 8.46
N ALA A 51 39.18 0.73 8.45
CA ALA A 51 38.36 0.97 7.27
C ALA A 51 38.33 2.48 6.98
N GLU A 52 39.40 3.02 6.41
CA GLU A 52 39.45 4.37 5.89
C GLU A 52 38.29 4.59 4.92
N ASP A 53 37.28 5.35 5.40
CA ASP A 53 36.34 6.13 4.58
C ASP A 53 35.55 5.34 3.51
N SER A 54 35.14 4.11 3.83
CA SER A 54 34.15 3.46 2.98
C SER A 54 32.80 4.13 3.20
N PHE A 55 32.43 5.07 2.32
CA PHE A 55 31.10 5.69 2.21
C PHE A 55 30.02 4.66 1.85
N SER A 56 30.05 3.49 2.50
CA SER A 56 29.03 2.48 2.36
C SER A 56 27.80 2.89 3.18
N HIS A 57 26.93 3.63 2.53
CA HIS A 57 25.61 3.88 3.07
C HIS A 57 24.67 2.87 2.41
N ASP A 58 24.22 1.90 3.17
CA ASP A 58 23.25 0.95 2.67
C ASP A 58 21.91 1.67 2.42
N PRO A 59 21.32 1.54 1.23
CA PRO A 59 20.03 2.12 0.94
C PRO A 59 18.94 1.36 1.73
N VAL A 60 18.15 2.09 2.48
CA VAL A 60 16.97 1.56 3.19
C VAL A 60 15.73 2.20 2.61
N VAL A 61 14.79 1.40 2.17
CA VAL A 61 13.49 1.87 1.69
C VAL A 61 12.51 1.90 2.85
N LEU A 62 11.98 3.07 3.14
CA LEU A 62 10.91 3.25 4.11
C LEU A 62 9.59 3.49 3.38
N ILE A 63 8.55 2.81 3.81
CA ILE A 63 7.19 3.02 3.32
C ILE A 63 6.50 4.01 4.26
N ASP A 64 5.94 5.08 3.71
CA ASP A 64 5.15 6.04 4.47
C ASP A 64 3.73 5.48 4.68
N HIS A 65 3.43 5.03 5.88
CA HIS A 65 2.12 4.50 6.25
C HIS A 65 1.12 5.57 6.70
N SER A 66 1.47 6.85 6.67
CA SER A 66 0.56 7.94 7.04
C SER A 66 -0.72 7.92 6.19
N PRO A 67 -1.89 8.26 6.77
CA PRO A 67 -3.13 8.35 6.02
C PRO A 67 -3.09 9.52 5.05
N GLY A 68 -3.59 9.30 3.83
CA GLY A 68 -3.78 10.35 2.84
C GLY A 68 -5.09 11.13 3.06
N THR A 69 -5.30 12.16 2.25
CA THR A 69 -6.55 12.94 2.23
C THR A 69 -7.69 12.09 1.68
N LEU A 70 -8.83 12.06 2.40
CA LEU A 70 -10.03 11.39 1.93
C LEU A 70 -10.77 12.27 0.93
N GLN A 71 -11.14 11.68 -0.20
CA GLN A 71 -11.95 12.34 -1.25
C GLN A 71 -13.24 11.56 -1.46
N LYS A 72 -14.35 12.28 -1.61
CA LYS A 72 -15.65 11.66 -1.89
C LYS A 72 -15.77 11.45 -3.41
N SER A 73 -15.89 10.18 -3.83
CA SER A 73 -16.01 9.82 -5.26
C SER A 73 -17.47 9.82 -5.76
N GLY A 74 -18.43 9.60 -4.86
CA GLY A 74 -19.84 9.43 -5.21
C GLY A 74 -20.24 7.99 -5.60
N ASN A 75 -19.28 7.07 -5.72
CA ASN A 75 -19.56 5.66 -5.95
C ASN A 75 -19.80 4.95 -4.61
N PRO A 76 -20.93 4.24 -4.41
CA PRO A 76 -21.23 3.55 -3.16
C PRO A 76 -20.28 2.39 -2.83
N LEU A 77 -19.54 1.87 -3.82
CA LEU A 77 -18.56 0.80 -3.64
C LEU A 77 -17.14 1.31 -3.35
N ASP A 78 -16.93 2.63 -3.41
CA ASP A 78 -15.65 3.23 -3.02
C ASP A 78 -15.64 3.47 -1.52
N VAL A 79 -14.75 2.82 -0.84
CA VAL A 79 -14.58 2.90 0.62
C VAL A 79 -13.16 3.30 0.98
N ALA A 80 -13.00 4.02 2.08
CA ALA A 80 -11.69 4.38 2.60
C ALA A 80 -11.61 4.08 4.10
N ILE A 81 -10.48 3.53 4.54
CA ILE A 81 -10.24 3.29 5.95
C ILE A 81 -9.77 4.59 6.60
N GLN A 82 -10.55 5.09 7.56
CA GLN A 82 -10.15 6.21 8.40
C GLN A 82 -9.36 5.68 9.61
N GLY A 83 -8.06 5.94 9.62
CA GLY A 83 -7.15 5.39 10.64
C GLY A 83 -6.25 4.27 10.08
N GLU A 84 -5.85 3.36 10.95
CA GLU A 84 -4.94 2.25 10.62
C GLU A 84 -5.71 1.01 10.13
N GLY A 85 -5.03 0.11 9.42
CA GLY A 85 -5.59 -1.15 8.92
C GLY A 85 -5.52 -1.27 7.40
N TYR A 86 -5.89 -2.42 6.89
CA TYR A 86 -5.88 -2.79 5.48
C TYR A 86 -7.10 -3.65 5.18
N PHE A 87 -7.64 -3.54 3.99
CA PHE A 87 -8.62 -4.47 3.47
C PHE A 87 -7.94 -5.81 3.18
N ALA A 88 -8.55 -6.91 3.61
CA ALA A 88 -8.11 -8.24 3.24
C ALA A 88 -8.69 -8.60 1.88
N ILE A 89 -7.86 -9.08 0.97
CA ILE A 89 -8.24 -9.56 -0.36
C ILE A 89 -7.71 -10.97 -0.58
N GLU A 90 -8.43 -11.76 -1.34
CA GLU A 90 -8.01 -13.09 -1.74
C GLU A 90 -7.50 -13.04 -3.18
N THR A 91 -6.22 -13.35 -3.35
CA THR A 91 -5.56 -13.43 -4.65
C THR A 91 -5.25 -14.88 -5.00
N LYS A 92 -4.80 -15.14 -6.23
CA LYS A 92 -4.36 -16.47 -6.67
C LYS A 92 -3.20 -17.02 -5.86
N ASP A 93 -2.40 -16.14 -5.27
CA ASP A 93 -1.22 -16.50 -4.46
C ASP A 93 -1.52 -16.55 -2.95
N GLY A 94 -2.81 -16.39 -2.55
CA GLY A 94 -3.26 -16.36 -1.16
C GLY A 94 -3.79 -15.00 -0.71
N GLU A 95 -3.96 -14.85 0.59
CA GLU A 95 -4.48 -13.62 1.21
C GLU A 95 -3.44 -12.50 1.13
N ARG A 96 -3.89 -11.35 0.67
CA ARG A 96 -3.10 -10.10 0.59
C ARG A 96 -3.88 -8.94 1.21
N TYR A 97 -3.22 -7.81 1.34
CA TYR A 97 -3.75 -6.65 2.03
C TYR A 97 -3.59 -5.39 1.19
N THR A 98 -4.63 -4.58 1.13
CA THR A 98 -4.62 -3.35 0.34
C THR A 98 -5.24 -2.18 1.10
N ARG A 99 -4.80 -0.97 0.77
CA ARG A 99 -5.45 0.29 1.18
C ARG A 99 -6.34 0.87 0.08
N ASN A 100 -6.25 0.31 -1.12
CA ASN A 100 -7.13 0.72 -2.19
C ASN A 100 -8.54 0.19 -1.94
N GLY A 101 -9.50 1.07 -1.77
CA GLY A 101 -10.90 0.75 -1.54
C GLY A 101 -11.80 1.04 -2.73
N SER A 102 -11.25 1.20 -3.92
CA SER A 102 -12.03 1.30 -5.17
C SER A 102 -12.44 -0.09 -5.61
N PHE A 103 -13.61 -0.54 -5.14
CA PHE A 103 -14.11 -1.87 -5.41
C PHE A 103 -15.15 -1.87 -6.54
N THR A 104 -15.37 -3.04 -7.12
CA THR A 104 -16.38 -3.27 -8.16
C THR A 104 -17.04 -4.63 -7.95
N LEU A 105 -18.10 -4.91 -8.70
CA LEU A 105 -18.73 -6.22 -8.69
C LEU A 105 -18.32 -7.00 -9.93
N ASN A 106 -17.97 -8.27 -9.75
CA ASN A 106 -17.77 -9.19 -10.86
C ASN A 106 -19.11 -9.71 -11.42
N ALA A 107 -19.05 -10.52 -12.48
CA ALA A 107 -20.24 -11.10 -13.11
C ALA A 107 -21.07 -12.00 -12.18
N SER A 108 -20.47 -12.52 -11.11
CA SER A 108 -21.14 -13.35 -10.09
C SER A 108 -21.71 -12.51 -8.94
N GLY A 109 -21.57 -11.18 -8.98
CA GLY A 109 -22.01 -10.27 -7.91
C GLY A 109 -21.09 -10.26 -6.71
N GLU A 110 -19.88 -10.81 -6.79
CA GLU A 110 -18.90 -10.74 -5.72
C GLU A 110 -18.16 -9.38 -5.73
N LEU A 111 -17.89 -8.85 -4.55
CA LEU A 111 -17.12 -7.62 -4.39
C LEU A 111 -15.64 -7.92 -4.65
N VAL A 112 -15.06 -7.24 -5.64
CA VAL A 112 -13.68 -7.46 -6.10
C VAL A 112 -12.93 -6.13 -6.25
N THR A 113 -11.60 -6.22 -6.25
CA THR A 113 -10.73 -5.11 -6.61
C THR A 113 -10.79 -4.84 -8.11
N GLN A 114 -10.20 -3.73 -8.57
CA GLN A 114 -10.03 -3.44 -9.99
C GLN A 114 -9.21 -4.52 -10.73
N SER A 115 -8.37 -5.26 -10.01
CA SER A 115 -7.58 -6.39 -10.55
C SER A 115 -8.37 -7.70 -10.62
N GLY A 116 -9.60 -7.74 -10.05
CA GLY A 116 -10.46 -8.91 -10.00
C GLY A 116 -10.23 -9.81 -8.79
N ASP A 117 -9.44 -9.40 -7.80
CA ASP A 117 -9.22 -10.15 -6.57
C ASP A 117 -10.40 -9.96 -5.61
N ALA A 118 -10.87 -11.05 -4.96
CA ALA A 118 -12.06 -11.00 -4.10
C ALA A 118 -11.77 -10.24 -2.79
N VAL A 119 -12.68 -9.33 -2.43
CA VAL A 119 -12.63 -8.63 -1.13
C VAL A 119 -13.20 -9.54 -0.05
N MET A 120 -12.44 -9.69 1.05
CA MET A 120 -12.82 -10.56 2.15
C MET A 120 -13.63 -9.81 3.19
N GLY A 121 -14.75 -10.41 3.55
CA GLY A 121 -15.54 -10.03 4.71
C GLY A 121 -15.19 -10.85 5.94
N GLU A 122 -15.82 -10.54 7.08
CA GLU A 122 -15.69 -11.32 8.33
C GLU A 122 -16.21 -12.77 8.15
N GLY A 123 -17.17 -12.99 7.26
CA GLY A 123 -17.75 -14.30 6.92
C GLY A 123 -17.18 -14.97 5.67
N GLY A 124 -16.15 -14.44 5.05
CA GLY A 124 -15.60 -14.92 3.78
C GLY A 124 -15.79 -13.93 2.63
N ARG A 125 -15.92 -14.43 1.39
CA ARG A 125 -16.17 -13.57 0.22
C ARG A 125 -17.52 -12.87 0.34
N ILE A 126 -17.57 -11.62 -0.09
CA ILE A 126 -18.78 -10.80 -0.02
C ILE A 126 -19.52 -10.88 -1.35
N THR A 127 -20.75 -11.39 -1.33
CA THR A 127 -21.63 -11.44 -2.51
C THR A 127 -22.76 -10.44 -2.34
N ILE A 128 -22.97 -9.63 -3.34
CA ILE A 128 -23.98 -8.57 -3.39
C ILE A 128 -25.01 -8.93 -4.44
N SER A 129 -26.24 -9.21 -4.00
CA SER A 129 -27.36 -9.56 -4.87
C SER A 129 -28.50 -8.57 -4.66
N GLY A 130 -28.46 -7.45 -5.39
CA GLY A 130 -29.49 -6.40 -5.29
C GLY A 130 -29.12 -5.13 -6.04
N LYS A 131 -29.96 -4.10 -5.93
CA LYS A 131 -29.81 -2.86 -6.70
C LYS A 131 -29.20 -1.72 -5.87
N LYS A 132 -29.57 -1.63 -4.60
CA LYS A 132 -29.12 -0.53 -3.73
C LYS A 132 -28.11 -1.07 -2.71
N VAL A 133 -26.88 -0.68 -2.88
CA VAL A 133 -25.79 -1.04 -1.97
C VAL A 133 -25.46 0.16 -1.09
N GLU A 134 -25.40 -0.06 0.21
CA GLU A 134 -24.96 0.94 1.19
C GLU A 134 -23.87 0.33 2.07
N ILE A 135 -22.77 1.05 2.25
CA ILE A 135 -21.68 0.65 3.13
C ILE A 135 -21.64 1.63 4.30
N SER A 136 -21.79 1.12 5.51
CA SER A 136 -21.78 1.91 6.71
C SER A 136 -20.36 2.30 7.15
N ASN A 137 -20.23 3.27 8.06
CA ASN A 137 -18.94 3.66 8.65
C ASN A 137 -18.25 2.53 9.44
N THR A 138 -18.99 1.46 9.79
CA THR A 138 -18.46 0.28 10.47
C THR A 138 -17.97 -0.80 9.49
N GLY A 139 -18.11 -0.56 8.17
CA GLY A 139 -17.77 -1.52 7.13
C GLY A 139 -18.86 -2.58 6.88
N ALA A 140 -20.03 -2.45 7.51
CA ALA A 140 -21.19 -3.31 7.21
C ALA A 140 -21.79 -2.92 5.87
N ILE A 141 -22.06 -3.92 5.05
CA ILE A 141 -22.67 -3.78 3.72
C ILE A 141 -24.13 -4.19 3.83
N SER A 142 -25.01 -3.30 3.42
CA SER A 142 -26.43 -3.59 3.26
C SER A 142 -26.84 -3.49 1.80
N VAL A 143 -27.71 -4.41 1.39
CA VAL A 143 -28.25 -4.50 0.03
C VAL A 143 -29.77 -4.52 0.11
N ASP A 144 -30.40 -3.54 -0.51
CA ASP A 144 -31.85 -3.35 -0.48
C ASP A 144 -32.44 -3.36 0.97
N GLY A 145 -31.62 -2.87 1.95
CA GLY A 145 -31.99 -2.80 3.37
C GLY A 145 -31.69 -4.04 4.21
N SER A 146 -31.16 -5.12 3.60
CA SER A 146 -30.74 -6.33 4.31
C SER A 146 -29.22 -6.39 4.42
N GLU A 147 -28.69 -6.84 5.56
CA GLU A 147 -27.25 -6.98 5.76
C GLU A 147 -26.71 -8.14 4.89
N ALA A 148 -25.71 -7.81 4.03
CA ALA A 148 -25.07 -8.75 3.13
C ALA A 148 -23.70 -9.23 3.66
N GLY A 149 -23.13 -8.50 4.63
CA GLY A 149 -21.85 -8.83 5.26
C GLY A 149 -21.11 -7.61 5.77
N LYS A 150 -19.88 -7.82 6.25
CA LYS A 150 -19.03 -6.76 6.75
C LYS A 150 -17.62 -6.93 6.20
N ILE A 151 -17.03 -5.85 5.70
CA ILE A 151 -15.67 -5.85 5.16
C ILE A 151 -14.68 -6.13 6.30
N ARG A 152 -13.75 -7.06 6.04
CA ARG A 152 -12.69 -7.39 7.00
C ARG A 152 -11.54 -6.40 6.87
N VAL A 153 -11.28 -5.68 7.95
CA VAL A 153 -10.12 -4.80 8.09
C VAL A 153 -9.16 -5.40 9.08
N VAL A 154 -7.89 -5.49 8.71
CA VAL A 154 -6.82 -6.08 9.51
C VAL A 154 -5.75 -5.05 9.78
N ASP A 155 -5.28 -4.96 11.01
CA ASP A 155 -4.15 -4.12 11.38
C ASP A 155 -2.94 -4.96 11.80
N PHE A 156 -1.74 -4.43 11.54
CA PHE A 156 -0.48 -5.12 11.81
C PHE A 156 0.35 -4.35 12.83
N LYS A 157 0.73 -5.03 13.91
CA LYS A 157 1.60 -4.47 14.95
C LYS A 157 3.00 -4.08 14.43
N LYS A 158 3.49 -4.79 13.41
CA LYS A 158 4.79 -4.53 12.77
C LYS A 158 4.58 -4.28 11.27
N LYS A 159 4.35 -3.02 10.90
CA LYS A 159 4.12 -2.61 9.51
C LYS A 159 5.36 -2.73 8.64
N ASP A 160 6.55 -2.61 9.24
CA ASP A 160 7.85 -2.76 8.55
C ASP A 160 8.10 -4.17 7.99
N ALA A 161 7.33 -5.17 8.46
CA ALA A 161 7.39 -6.53 7.92
C ALA A 161 6.51 -6.73 6.66
N LEU A 162 5.70 -5.74 6.30
CA LEU A 162 4.88 -5.80 5.10
C LEU A 162 5.74 -5.49 3.87
N VAL A 163 5.77 -6.43 2.94
CA VAL A 163 6.46 -6.26 1.66
C VAL A 163 5.46 -5.79 0.61
N LYS A 164 5.77 -4.69 -0.05
CA LYS A 164 5.00 -4.19 -1.18
C LYS A 164 5.25 -5.06 -2.41
N ARG A 165 4.19 -5.41 -3.12
CA ARG A 165 4.25 -6.15 -4.40
C ARG A 165 3.45 -5.44 -5.48
#